data_0ce6efe0f36077a2ef16d467f4e71f3a
#
_entry.id   0ce6efe0f36077a2ef16d467f4e71f3a
#
_cell.length_a   1.000
_cell.length_b   1.000
_cell.length_c   1.000
_cell.angle_alpha   90.00
_cell.angle_beta   90.00
_cell.angle_gamma   90.00
#
_symmetry.space_group_name_H-M   'P 1'
#
loop_
_entity.id
_entity.type
_entity.pdbx_description
1 polymer ?
#
loop_
_entity_poly.entity_id
_entity_poly.type
_entity_poly.pdbx_seq_one_letter_code
_entity_poly.pdbx_strand_id
1 'polypeptide(L)'
;MIKSFFAALSFISRLPVPARLSQGLEIEQYQRSIVTFPLVGLLLGAIAGAVALLLQPWCGVPLAALFGVLALALLTGGFHLDGLADTCDGIFSARTRDRMLEIMRDSRLGTHGGLALIFVLVAKVLVVGELLLRDIHTIAALAAACAVGRGMAVLLMYRHRYAREKGLGNLFIGKISLQQTLVTMAMAIALATALMGLQGLRAALITLVLIWGLGWALKRTLGGQTGDTLGAAIELGELLFLLALL
;
A
#
# COMPACT_ATOMS: atom_id res chain seq x y z
N MET A 1 9.09 18.94 6.62
CA MET A 1 7.97 18.31 5.91
C MET A 1 8.24 18.11 4.41
N ILE A 2 8.65 19.12 3.64
CA ILE A 2 8.90 18.97 2.18
C ILE A 2 9.94 17.90 1.87
N LYS A 3 11.12 17.93 2.50
CA LYS A 3 12.16 16.90 2.30
C LYS A 3 11.66 15.49 2.70
N SER A 4 10.91 15.38 3.79
CA SER A 4 10.33 14.10 4.24
C SER A 4 9.35 13.53 3.21
N PHE A 5 8.52 14.37 2.59
CA PHE A 5 7.61 13.97 1.52
C PHE A 5 8.39 13.46 0.30
N PHE A 6 9.41 14.18 -0.16
CA PHE A 6 10.21 13.75 -1.31
C PHE A 6 11.04 12.50 -1.02
N ALA A 7 11.49 12.33 0.21
CA ALA A 7 12.15 11.09 0.65
C ALA A 7 11.19 9.90 0.62
N ALA A 8 9.96 10.08 1.15
CA ALA A 8 8.91 9.06 1.05
C ALA A 8 8.55 8.77 -0.42
N LEU A 9 8.38 9.81 -1.24
CA LEU A 9 8.04 9.67 -2.65
C LEU A 9 9.10 8.86 -3.41
N SER A 10 10.39 9.16 -3.21
CA SER A 10 11.48 8.42 -3.84
C SER A 10 11.62 6.99 -3.32
N PHE A 11 11.18 6.72 -2.09
CA PHE A 11 11.26 5.39 -1.48
C PHE A 11 10.18 4.43 -1.96
N ILE A 12 8.93 4.91 -2.06
CA ILE A 12 7.78 4.05 -2.36
C ILE A 12 7.20 4.28 -3.76
N SER A 13 7.89 5.04 -4.62
CA SER A 13 7.49 5.24 -6.02
C SER A 13 8.69 5.31 -6.96
N ARG A 14 8.40 5.25 -8.26
CA ARG A 14 9.36 5.44 -9.35
C ARG A 14 9.31 6.84 -9.95
N LEU A 15 8.54 7.74 -9.34
CA LEU A 15 8.51 9.13 -9.80
C LEU A 15 9.88 9.78 -9.61
N PRO A 16 10.39 10.51 -10.61
CA PRO A 16 11.70 11.14 -10.53
C PRO A 16 11.70 12.25 -9.48
N VAL A 17 12.55 12.12 -8.47
CA VAL A 17 12.75 13.12 -7.43
C VAL A 17 14.18 13.66 -7.53
N PRO A 18 14.38 14.98 -7.65
CA PRO A 18 15.71 15.56 -7.64
C PRO A 18 16.50 15.17 -6.39
N ALA A 19 17.75 14.72 -6.55
CA ALA A 19 18.60 14.24 -5.47
C ALA A 19 18.71 15.24 -4.30
N ARG A 20 18.77 16.55 -4.60
CA ARG A 20 18.81 17.64 -3.60
C ARG A 20 17.59 17.66 -2.65
N LEU A 21 16.47 17.07 -3.05
CA LEU A 21 15.23 17.03 -2.26
C LEU A 21 15.05 15.73 -1.47
N SER A 22 15.71 14.64 -1.89
CA SER A 22 15.53 13.30 -1.30
C SER A 22 16.79 12.75 -0.63
N GLN A 23 17.97 13.31 -0.89
CA GLN A 23 19.23 12.83 -0.33
C GLN A 23 19.71 13.67 0.87
N GLY A 24 20.65 13.11 1.65
CA GLY A 24 21.25 13.79 2.81
C GLY A 24 20.37 13.82 4.05
N LEU A 25 19.37 12.94 4.14
CA LEU A 25 18.55 12.77 5.32
C LEU A 25 19.20 11.75 6.27
N GLU A 26 19.25 12.09 7.55
CA GLU A 26 19.60 11.14 8.61
C GLU A 26 18.51 10.06 8.76
N ILE A 27 18.89 8.91 9.32
CA ILE A 27 17.97 7.76 9.51
C ILE A 27 16.69 8.18 10.25
N GLU A 28 16.80 9.00 11.29
CA GLU A 28 15.65 9.50 12.04
C GLU A 28 14.71 10.38 11.19
N GLN A 29 15.28 11.20 10.31
CA GLN A 29 14.49 12.03 9.40
C GLN A 29 13.76 11.17 8.36
N TYR A 30 14.40 10.08 7.94
CA TYR A 30 13.77 9.07 7.08
C TYR A 30 12.61 8.38 7.81
N GLN A 31 12.78 7.98 9.07
CA GLN A 31 11.70 7.39 9.88
C GLN A 31 10.54 8.37 10.08
N ARG A 32 10.82 9.66 10.25
CA ARG A 32 9.79 10.71 10.33
C ARG A 32 9.02 10.90 9.01
N SER A 33 9.57 10.47 7.87
CA SER A 33 8.89 10.57 6.58
C SER A 33 7.63 9.71 6.50
N ILE A 34 7.47 8.72 7.39
CA ILE A 34 6.29 7.85 7.45
C ILE A 34 4.98 8.66 7.56
N VAL A 35 4.98 9.79 8.23
CA VAL A 35 3.83 10.68 8.37
C VAL A 35 3.34 11.20 7.01
N THR A 36 4.21 11.26 6.01
CA THR A 36 3.86 11.73 4.66
C THR A 36 3.43 10.61 3.71
N PHE A 37 3.48 9.35 4.12
CA PHE A 37 3.08 8.20 3.30
C PHE A 37 1.65 8.30 2.75
N PRO A 38 0.64 8.75 3.54
CA PRO A 38 -0.70 8.98 2.99
C PRO A 38 -0.75 10.03 1.87
N LEU A 39 0.08 11.09 1.97
CA LEU A 39 0.15 12.13 0.92
C LEU A 39 0.79 11.60 -0.36
N VAL A 40 1.80 10.75 -0.25
CA VAL A 40 2.36 10.06 -1.42
C VAL A 40 1.30 9.14 -2.03
N GLY A 41 0.60 8.37 -1.22
CA GLY A 41 -0.52 7.53 -1.67
C GLY A 41 -1.58 8.35 -2.41
N LEU A 42 -2.01 9.47 -1.82
CA LEU A 42 -2.95 10.41 -2.43
C LEU A 42 -2.53 10.81 -3.84
N LEU A 43 -1.27 11.22 -4.02
CA LEU A 43 -0.72 11.61 -5.31
C LEU A 43 -0.74 10.46 -6.32
N LEU A 44 -0.24 9.27 -5.93
CA LEU A 44 -0.17 8.12 -6.83
C LEU A 44 -1.57 7.63 -7.25
N GLY A 45 -2.50 7.56 -6.30
CA GLY A 45 -3.89 7.18 -6.57
C GLY A 45 -4.62 8.20 -7.43
N ALA A 46 -4.37 9.51 -7.22
CA ALA A 46 -4.94 10.56 -8.07
C ALA A 46 -4.46 10.44 -9.53
N ILE A 47 -3.17 10.18 -9.74
CA ILE A 47 -2.61 9.96 -11.09
C ILE A 47 -3.26 8.72 -11.73
N ALA A 48 -3.35 7.60 -11.01
CA ALA A 48 -3.96 6.37 -11.51
C ALA A 48 -5.44 6.57 -11.87
N GLY A 49 -6.19 7.25 -11.00
CA GLY A 49 -7.59 7.60 -11.25
C GLY A 49 -7.77 8.54 -12.43
N ALA A 50 -6.87 9.51 -12.60
CA ALA A 50 -6.88 10.40 -13.76
C ALA A 50 -6.62 9.62 -15.06
N VAL A 51 -5.68 8.66 -15.07
CA VAL A 51 -5.41 7.80 -16.22
C VAL A 51 -6.67 7.01 -16.59
N ALA A 52 -7.33 6.38 -15.60
CA ALA A 52 -8.56 5.63 -15.85
C ALA A 52 -9.66 6.52 -16.45
N LEU A 53 -9.91 7.69 -15.84
CA LEU A 53 -10.97 8.59 -16.29
C LEU A 53 -10.68 9.19 -17.68
N LEU A 54 -9.43 9.56 -17.97
CA LEU A 54 -9.03 10.13 -19.26
C LEU A 54 -9.14 9.12 -20.41
N LEU A 55 -8.87 7.83 -20.12
CA LEU A 55 -8.91 6.79 -21.14
C LEU A 55 -10.30 6.20 -21.37
N GLN A 56 -11.22 6.36 -20.41
CA GLN A 56 -12.58 5.80 -20.50
C GLN A 56 -13.33 6.14 -21.80
N PRO A 57 -13.32 7.39 -22.31
CA PRO A 57 -14.03 7.74 -23.55
C PRO A 57 -13.45 7.06 -24.80
N TRP A 58 -12.19 6.66 -24.77
CA TRP A 58 -11.45 6.11 -25.92
C TRP A 58 -11.49 4.58 -25.98
N CYS A 59 -11.36 3.92 -24.83
CA CYS A 59 -11.22 2.46 -24.79
C CYS A 59 -12.31 1.74 -23.98
N GLY A 60 -13.29 2.50 -23.44
CA GLY A 60 -14.36 1.94 -22.62
C GLY A 60 -13.91 1.58 -21.20
N VAL A 61 -14.88 1.27 -20.34
CA VAL A 61 -14.66 1.06 -18.90
C VAL A 61 -13.67 -0.06 -18.58
N PRO A 62 -13.74 -1.27 -19.20
CA PRO A 62 -12.84 -2.36 -18.81
C PRO A 62 -11.36 -2.05 -19.02
N LEU A 63 -11.03 -1.48 -20.18
CA LEU A 63 -9.64 -1.12 -20.50
C LEU A 63 -9.19 0.12 -19.71
N ALA A 64 -10.06 1.09 -19.51
CA ALA A 64 -9.75 2.26 -18.69
C ALA A 64 -9.40 1.86 -17.25
N ALA A 65 -10.17 0.96 -16.64
CA ALA A 65 -9.89 0.40 -15.33
C ALA A 65 -8.54 -0.34 -15.28
N LEU A 66 -8.28 -1.18 -16.31
CA LEU A 66 -7.01 -1.89 -16.45
C LEU A 66 -5.83 -0.91 -16.52
N PHE A 67 -5.91 0.14 -17.33
CA PHE A 67 -4.85 1.13 -17.46
C PHE A 67 -4.65 1.97 -16.18
N GLY A 68 -5.71 2.26 -15.43
CA GLY A 68 -5.60 2.90 -14.12
C GLY A 68 -4.82 2.03 -13.13
N VAL A 69 -5.14 0.73 -13.04
CA VAL A 69 -4.41 -0.21 -12.17
C VAL A 69 -2.98 -0.42 -12.65
N LEU A 70 -2.75 -0.52 -13.97
CA LEU A 70 -1.42 -0.61 -14.56
C LEU A 70 -0.59 0.65 -14.26
N ALA A 71 -1.17 1.83 -14.37
CA ALA A 71 -0.48 3.09 -14.02
C ALA A 71 -0.01 3.07 -12.57
N LEU A 72 -0.83 2.62 -11.63
CA LEU A 72 -0.44 2.50 -10.22
C LEU A 72 0.71 1.50 -10.02
N ALA A 73 0.66 0.35 -10.69
CA ALA A 73 1.74 -0.64 -10.66
C ALA A 73 3.06 -0.06 -11.22
N LEU A 74 3.01 0.66 -12.33
CA LEU A 74 4.18 1.30 -12.94
C LEU A 74 4.73 2.44 -12.06
N LEU A 75 3.85 3.27 -11.46
CA LEU A 75 4.24 4.35 -10.55
C LEU A 75 4.98 3.84 -9.32
N THR A 76 4.63 2.67 -8.81
CA THR A 76 5.31 2.02 -7.68
C THR A 76 6.46 1.09 -8.12
N GLY A 77 6.56 0.79 -9.42
CA GLY A 77 7.48 -0.22 -9.97
C GLY A 77 7.20 -1.62 -9.47
N GLY A 78 5.95 -1.92 -9.11
CA GLY A 78 5.53 -3.21 -8.59
C GLY A 78 6.01 -3.52 -7.16
N PHE A 79 6.66 -2.57 -6.47
CA PHE A 79 7.31 -2.79 -5.18
C PHE A 79 6.40 -3.38 -4.10
N HIS A 80 5.14 -2.93 -4.03
CA HIS A 80 4.18 -3.46 -3.07
C HIS A 80 3.55 -4.78 -3.53
N LEU A 81 3.34 -4.94 -4.84
CA LEU A 81 2.86 -6.18 -5.45
C LEU A 81 3.86 -7.33 -5.24
N ASP A 82 5.15 -7.04 -5.40
CA ASP A 82 6.24 -7.97 -5.08
C ASP A 82 6.15 -8.43 -3.62
N GLY A 83 6.03 -7.49 -2.68
CA GLY A 83 5.84 -7.82 -1.26
C GLY A 83 4.58 -8.64 -0.97
N LEU A 84 3.48 -8.43 -1.70
CA LEU A 84 2.28 -9.27 -1.61
C LEU A 84 2.56 -10.69 -2.09
N ALA A 85 3.21 -10.85 -3.25
CA ALA A 85 3.56 -12.14 -3.81
C ALA A 85 4.47 -12.92 -2.86
N ASP A 86 5.56 -12.32 -2.40
CA ASP A 86 6.52 -12.91 -1.48
C ASP A 86 5.85 -13.34 -0.17
N THR A 87 4.99 -12.47 0.39
CA THR A 87 4.24 -12.77 1.61
C THR A 87 3.35 -14.00 1.42
N CYS A 88 2.64 -14.09 0.30
CA CYS A 88 1.77 -15.23 0.00
C CYS A 88 2.57 -16.52 -0.26
N ASP A 89 3.66 -16.43 -1.00
CA ASP A 89 4.52 -17.58 -1.24
C ASP A 89 5.12 -18.13 0.07
N GLY A 90 5.54 -17.24 0.97
CA GLY A 90 6.05 -17.66 2.27
C GLY A 90 4.97 -18.32 3.14
N ILE A 91 3.87 -17.60 3.38
CA ILE A 91 2.84 -18.01 4.35
C ILE A 91 2.10 -19.26 3.91
N PHE A 92 1.69 -19.32 2.65
CA PHE A 92 0.93 -20.47 2.13
C PHE A 92 1.81 -21.68 1.78
N SER A 93 3.14 -21.59 1.92
CA SER A 93 4.05 -22.73 1.80
C SER A 93 3.82 -23.80 2.85
N ALA A 94 3.13 -23.49 3.95
CA ALA A 94 2.90 -24.38 5.10
C ALA A 94 4.20 -24.99 5.66
N ARG A 95 5.29 -24.24 5.63
CA ARG A 95 6.62 -24.62 6.14
C ARG A 95 6.88 -24.06 7.53
N THR A 96 8.05 -24.37 8.09
CA THR A 96 8.52 -23.70 9.31
C THR A 96 8.74 -22.22 9.08
N ARG A 97 8.66 -21.42 10.14
CA ARG A 97 8.85 -19.96 10.10
C ARG A 97 10.12 -19.55 9.33
N ASP A 98 11.24 -20.17 9.64
CA ASP A 98 12.52 -19.80 9.03
C ASP A 98 12.52 -20.11 7.53
N ARG A 99 11.93 -21.24 7.14
CA ARG A 99 11.77 -21.58 5.73
C ARG A 99 10.78 -20.66 4.99
N MET A 100 9.70 -20.20 5.65
CA MET A 100 8.82 -19.16 5.08
C MET A 100 9.59 -17.88 4.79
N LEU A 101 10.42 -17.41 5.74
CA LEU A 101 11.24 -16.22 5.58
C LEU A 101 12.33 -16.36 4.49
N GLU A 102 12.85 -17.57 4.27
CA GLU A 102 13.74 -17.88 3.16
C GLU A 102 13.00 -17.82 1.82
N ILE A 103 11.82 -18.43 1.71
CA ILE A 103 10.98 -18.40 0.51
C ILE A 103 10.66 -16.95 0.13
N MET A 104 10.29 -16.11 1.08
CA MET A 104 10.03 -14.67 0.86
C MET A 104 11.27 -13.86 0.41
N ARG A 105 12.48 -14.43 0.48
CA ARG A 105 13.71 -13.79 -0.05
C ARG A 105 14.09 -14.29 -1.43
N ASP A 106 13.47 -15.36 -1.89
CA ASP A 106 13.74 -15.92 -3.21
C ASP A 106 13.07 -15.04 -4.27
N SER A 107 13.84 -14.56 -5.23
CA SER A 107 13.31 -13.72 -6.32
C SER A 107 12.43 -14.47 -7.32
N ARG A 108 12.28 -15.78 -7.16
CA ARG A 108 11.42 -16.62 -8.01
C ARG A 108 9.98 -16.55 -7.53
N LEU A 109 9.09 -16.19 -8.44
CA LEU A 109 7.65 -16.19 -8.17
C LEU A 109 7.14 -17.62 -8.01
N GLY A 110 6.54 -17.91 -6.86
CA GLY A 110 5.88 -19.19 -6.60
C GLY A 110 4.40 -19.16 -7.02
N THR A 111 3.75 -20.31 -6.89
CA THR A 111 2.33 -20.46 -7.28
C THR A 111 1.40 -19.61 -6.42
N HIS A 112 1.64 -19.52 -5.11
CA HIS A 112 0.78 -18.75 -4.20
C HIS A 112 0.91 -17.24 -4.43
N GLY A 113 2.14 -16.75 -4.67
CA GLY A 113 2.39 -15.37 -5.06
C GLY A 113 1.74 -15.04 -6.41
N GLY A 114 1.88 -15.92 -7.40
CA GLY A 114 1.24 -15.77 -8.70
C GLY A 114 -0.28 -15.70 -8.61
N LEU A 115 -0.91 -16.58 -7.83
CA LEU A 115 -2.35 -16.55 -7.58
C LEU A 115 -2.78 -15.28 -6.86
N ALA A 116 -2.03 -14.86 -5.84
CA ALA A 116 -2.32 -13.62 -5.10
C ALA A 116 -2.30 -12.39 -6.01
N LEU A 117 -1.29 -12.27 -6.88
CA LEU A 117 -1.20 -11.20 -7.87
C LEU A 117 -2.38 -11.21 -8.84
N ILE A 118 -2.72 -12.37 -9.40
CA ILE A 118 -3.84 -12.50 -10.34
C ILE A 118 -5.15 -12.04 -9.67
N PHE A 119 -5.47 -12.58 -8.49
CA PHE A 119 -6.72 -12.24 -7.83
C PHE A 119 -6.78 -10.78 -7.39
N VAL A 120 -5.71 -10.22 -6.83
CA VAL A 120 -5.70 -8.82 -6.37
C VAL A 120 -5.76 -7.86 -7.55
N LEU A 121 -5.02 -8.10 -8.63
CA LEU A 121 -5.04 -7.25 -9.82
C LEU A 121 -6.39 -7.32 -10.54
N VAL A 122 -6.94 -8.50 -10.73
CA VAL A 122 -8.29 -8.68 -11.32
C VAL A 122 -9.34 -8.01 -10.45
N ALA A 123 -9.31 -8.20 -9.13
CA ALA A 123 -10.24 -7.55 -8.21
C ALA A 123 -10.13 -6.02 -8.28
N LYS A 124 -8.91 -5.45 -8.29
CA LYS A 124 -8.71 -4.01 -8.45
C LYS A 124 -9.29 -3.49 -9.77
N VAL A 125 -9.05 -4.19 -10.90
CA VAL A 125 -9.61 -3.81 -12.20
C VAL A 125 -11.14 -3.83 -12.19
N LEU A 126 -11.74 -4.87 -11.63
CA LEU A 126 -13.20 -4.99 -11.55
C LEU A 126 -13.80 -3.88 -10.66
N VAL A 127 -13.20 -3.61 -9.50
CA VAL A 127 -13.69 -2.57 -8.59
C VAL A 127 -13.54 -1.17 -9.20
N VAL A 128 -12.41 -0.87 -9.85
CA VAL A 128 -12.24 0.40 -10.56
C VAL A 128 -13.24 0.53 -11.72
N GLY A 129 -13.52 -0.57 -12.43
CA GLY A 129 -14.57 -0.62 -13.44
C GLY A 129 -15.96 -0.31 -12.88
N GLU A 130 -16.30 -0.87 -11.70
CA GLU A 130 -17.55 -0.57 -11.01
C GLU A 130 -17.65 0.91 -10.57
N LEU A 131 -16.54 1.50 -10.09
CA LEU A 131 -16.51 2.92 -9.74
C LEU A 131 -16.80 3.80 -10.95
N LEU A 132 -16.22 3.47 -12.12
CA LEU A 132 -16.47 4.17 -13.39
C LEU A 132 -17.91 4.01 -13.86
N LEU A 133 -18.48 2.81 -13.73
CA LEU A 133 -19.87 2.50 -14.13
C LEU A 133 -20.92 3.18 -13.25
N ARG A 134 -20.64 3.31 -11.96
CA ARG A 134 -21.53 3.94 -10.97
C ARG A 134 -21.33 5.46 -10.87
N ASP A 135 -20.51 6.05 -11.72
CA ASP A 135 -20.16 7.48 -11.71
C ASP A 135 -19.66 7.96 -10.34
N ILE A 136 -18.97 7.08 -9.61
CA ILE A 136 -18.30 7.44 -8.37
C ILE A 136 -17.02 8.18 -8.73
N HIS A 137 -16.73 9.27 -8.04
CA HIS A 137 -15.52 10.09 -8.26
C HIS A 137 -14.23 9.27 -8.23
N THR A 138 -13.91 8.62 -9.36
CA THR A 138 -12.83 7.61 -9.47
C THR A 138 -11.46 8.15 -9.05
N ILE A 139 -11.14 9.41 -9.41
CA ILE A 139 -9.88 10.03 -8.97
C ILE A 139 -9.84 10.13 -7.44
N ALA A 140 -10.92 10.60 -6.81
CA ALA A 140 -11.00 10.75 -5.36
C ALA A 140 -10.96 9.39 -4.65
N ALA A 141 -11.66 8.38 -5.19
CA ALA A 141 -11.70 7.03 -4.64
C ALA A 141 -10.32 6.36 -4.66
N LEU A 142 -9.60 6.39 -5.80
CA LEU A 142 -8.26 5.83 -5.90
C LEU A 142 -7.23 6.62 -5.07
N ALA A 143 -7.33 7.95 -5.04
CA ALA A 143 -6.49 8.78 -4.18
C ALA A 143 -6.68 8.43 -2.69
N ALA A 144 -7.92 8.29 -2.24
CA ALA A 144 -8.25 7.90 -0.87
C ALA A 144 -7.79 6.47 -0.55
N ALA A 145 -8.02 5.51 -1.46
CA ALA A 145 -7.58 4.12 -1.30
C ALA A 145 -6.06 4.02 -1.11
N CYS A 146 -5.30 4.69 -1.98
CA CYS A 146 -3.84 4.68 -1.90
C CYS A 146 -3.32 5.42 -0.66
N ALA A 147 -3.99 6.49 -0.21
CA ALA A 147 -3.66 7.17 1.03
C ALA A 147 -3.92 6.26 2.25
N VAL A 148 -5.06 5.57 2.27
CA VAL A 148 -5.44 4.65 3.36
C VAL A 148 -4.54 3.42 3.39
N GLY A 149 -4.27 2.77 2.26
CA GLY A 149 -3.39 1.60 2.20
C GLY A 149 -2.01 1.90 2.83
N ARG A 150 -1.39 3.01 2.45
CA ARG A 150 -0.10 3.44 3.01
C ARG A 150 -0.21 3.92 4.45
N GLY A 151 -1.29 4.61 4.80
CA GLY A 151 -1.53 5.08 6.15
C GLY A 151 -1.76 3.95 7.16
N MET A 152 -2.47 2.87 6.76
CA MET A 152 -2.74 1.75 7.66
C MET A 152 -1.57 0.77 7.79
N ALA A 153 -0.61 0.78 6.85
CA ALA A 153 0.60 -0.04 6.95
C ALA A 153 1.42 0.26 8.22
N VAL A 154 1.27 1.44 8.83
CA VAL A 154 1.93 1.79 10.12
C VAL A 154 1.50 0.87 11.26
N LEU A 155 0.34 0.22 11.17
CA LEU A 155 -0.12 -0.77 12.14
C LEU A 155 0.82 -1.98 12.22
N LEU A 156 1.45 -2.34 11.11
CA LEU A 156 2.43 -3.41 11.03
C LEU A 156 3.85 -2.93 11.41
N MET A 157 4.07 -1.62 11.52
CA MET A 157 5.36 -1.05 11.91
C MET A 157 5.45 -0.79 13.40
N TYR A 158 4.39 -0.24 14.02
CA TYR A 158 4.40 0.18 15.41
C TYR A 158 4.42 -1.01 16.38
N ARG A 159 5.41 -1.06 17.28
CA ARG A 159 5.58 -2.12 18.28
C ARG A 159 5.69 -3.55 17.74
N HIS A 160 5.98 -3.72 16.47
CA HIS A 160 6.30 -5.01 15.90
C HIS A 160 7.81 -5.24 15.87
N ARG A 161 8.21 -6.52 15.94
CA ARG A 161 9.59 -6.93 15.71
C ARG A 161 9.83 -7.08 14.21
N TYR A 162 11.00 -6.66 13.74
CA TYR A 162 11.46 -7.01 12.41
C TYR A 162 11.82 -8.51 12.37
N ALA A 163 11.21 -9.26 11.45
CA ALA A 163 11.32 -10.72 11.43
C ALA A 163 12.62 -11.24 10.81
N ARG A 164 13.40 -10.37 10.15
CA ARG A 164 14.67 -10.69 9.49
C ARG A 164 15.83 -9.94 10.14
N GLU A 165 17.08 -10.36 9.83
CA GLU A 165 18.28 -9.65 10.29
C GLU A 165 18.52 -8.34 9.53
N LYS A 166 18.33 -8.36 8.20
CA LYS A 166 18.58 -7.23 7.29
C LYS A 166 17.45 -7.06 6.30
N GLY A 167 17.19 -5.81 5.88
CA GLY A 167 16.22 -5.45 4.84
C GLY A 167 15.64 -4.05 5.06
N LEU A 168 15.01 -3.50 4.01
CA LEU A 168 14.48 -2.13 3.98
C LEU A 168 13.39 -1.88 5.03
N GLY A 169 12.56 -2.87 5.35
CA GLY A 169 11.53 -2.75 6.38
C GLY A 169 12.08 -2.45 7.77
N ASN A 170 13.36 -2.80 8.03
CA ASN A 170 14.03 -2.50 9.29
C ASN A 170 14.21 -0.98 9.55
N LEU A 171 14.02 -0.13 8.56
CA LEU A 171 14.03 1.32 8.75
C LEU A 171 12.84 1.81 9.57
N PHE A 172 11.69 1.14 9.50
CA PHE A 172 10.44 1.59 10.10
C PHE A 172 9.88 0.63 11.15
N ILE A 173 9.98 -0.70 10.93
CA ILE A 173 9.36 -1.71 11.79
C ILE A 173 10.01 -1.68 13.18
N GLY A 174 9.18 -1.43 14.20
CA GLY A 174 9.61 -1.31 15.60
C GLY A 174 10.32 -0.01 15.97
N LYS A 175 10.46 0.93 15.02
CA LYS A 175 11.23 2.17 15.19
C LYS A 175 10.41 3.45 15.09
N ILE A 176 9.14 3.35 14.70
CA ILE A 176 8.23 4.50 14.67
C ILE A 176 7.58 4.73 16.04
N SER A 177 7.34 5.99 16.37
CA SER A 177 6.69 6.38 17.63
C SER A 177 5.17 6.24 17.57
N LEU A 178 4.52 6.21 18.73
CA LEU A 178 3.05 6.26 18.81
C LEU A 178 2.49 7.52 18.14
N GLN A 179 3.14 8.66 18.35
CA GLN A 179 2.72 9.93 17.74
C GLN A 179 2.76 9.85 16.20
N GLN A 180 3.85 9.32 15.62
CA GLN A 180 3.96 9.12 14.18
C GLN A 180 2.86 8.18 13.66
N THR A 181 2.60 7.10 14.37
CA THR A 181 1.54 6.14 14.03
C THR A 181 0.16 6.82 14.01
N LEU A 182 -0.19 7.51 15.10
CA LEU A 182 -1.50 8.16 15.22
C LEU A 182 -1.69 9.29 14.21
N VAL A 183 -0.66 10.12 13.99
CA VAL A 183 -0.73 11.22 13.00
C VAL A 183 -0.88 10.65 11.57
N THR A 184 -0.15 9.59 11.22
CA THR A 184 -0.24 8.97 9.90
C THR A 184 -1.63 8.38 9.66
N MET A 185 -2.17 7.65 10.63
CA MET A 185 -3.52 7.08 10.55
C MET A 185 -4.60 8.16 10.49
N ALA A 186 -4.50 9.16 11.37
CA ALA A 186 -5.46 10.28 11.39
C ALA A 186 -5.46 11.05 10.07
N MET A 187 -4.28 11.28 9.48
CA MET A 187 -4.15 11.90 8.16
C MET A 187 -4.82 11.06 7.07
N ALA A 188 -4.59 9.74 7.04
CA ALA A 188 -5.19 8.85 6.05
C ALA A 188 -6.74 8.85 6.17
N ILE A 189 -7.27 8.76 7.39
CA ILE A 189 -8.72 8.81 7.65
C ILE A 189 -9.29 10.18 7.27
N ALA A 190 -8.63 11.28 7.63
CA ALA A 190 -9.08 12.63 7.29
C ALA A 190 -9.11 12.85 5.77
N LEU A 191 -8.09 12.40 5.02
CA LEU A 191 -8.04 12.48 3.57
C LEU A 191 -9.18 11.65 2.94
N ALA A 192 -9.40 10.43 3.40
CA ALA A 192 -10.49 9.57 2.91
C ALA A 192 -11.86 10.20 3.17
N THR A 193 -12.05 10.78 4.37
CA THR A 193 -13.30 11.46 4.74
C THR A 193 -13.50 12.74 3.92
N ALA A 194 -12.44 13.53 3.70
CA ALA A 194 -12.53 14.76 2.90
C ALA A 194 -12.87 14.47 1.43
N LEU A 195 -12.36 13.37 0.86
CA LEU A 195 -12.58 13.01 -0.54
C LEU A 195 -13.89 12.27 -0.78
N MET A 196 -14.30 11.38 0.13
CA MET A 196 -15.41 10.45 -0.06
C MET A 196 -16.52 10.58 1.00
N GLY A 197 -16.45 11.62 1.84
CA GLY A 197 -17.44 11.86 2.87
C GLY A 197 -17.54 10.71 3.90
N LEU A 198 -18.76 10.46 4.38
CA LEU A 198 -19.01 9.42 5.37
C LEU A 198 -18.71 7.99 4.84
N GLN A 199 -18.85 7.76 3.54
CA GLN A 199 -18.48 6.49 2.91
C GLN A 199 -16.97 6.25 3.01
N GLY A 200 -16.15 7.30 2.78
CA GLY A 200 -14.70 7.24 2.95
C GLY A 200 -14.29 6.98 4.40
N LEU A 201 -14.95 7.60 5.37
CA LEU A 201 -14.72 7.31 6.78
C LEU A 201 -15.02 5.85 7.12
N ARG A 202 -16.21 5.36 6.71
CA ARG A 202 -16.60 3.95 6.92
C ARG A 202 -15.59 3.00 6.30
N ALA A 203 -15.22 3.21 5.04
CA ALA A 203 -14.26 2.37 4.33
C ALA A 203 -12.87 2.39 4.99
N ALA A 204 -12.39 3.55 5.45
CA ALA A 204 -11.12 3.66 6.17
C ALA A 204 -11.13 2.90 7.50
N LEU A 205 -12.24 2.96 8.27
CA LEU A 205 -12.37 2.22 9.53
C LEU A 205 -12.43 0.71 9.31
N ILE A 206 -13.16 0.23 8.29
CA ILE A 206 -13.18 -1.17 7.91
C ILE A 206 -11.76 -1.63 7.54
N THR A 207 -11.06 -0.87 6.69
CA THR A 207 -9.68 -1.16 6.28
C THR A 207 -8.74 -1.21 7.48
N LEU A 208 -8.87 -0.27 8.43
CA LEU A 208 -8.08 -0.26 9.66
C LEU A 208 -8.21 -1.56 10.43
N VAL A 209 -9.45 -2.03 10.67
CA VAL A 209 -9.71 -3.26 11.42
C VAL A 209 -9.13 -4.48 10.69
N LEU A 210 -9.32 -4.57 9.37
CA LEU A 210 -8.84 -5.71 8.59
C LEU A 210 -7.31 -5.74 8.49
N ILE A 211 -6.66 -4.59 8.29
CA ILE A 211 -5.18 -4.52 8.27
C ILE A 211 -4.58 -4.76 9.65
N TRP A 212 -5.22 -4.31 10.73
CA TRP A 212 -4.82 -4.66 12.08
C TRP A 212 -4.88 -6.17 12.32
N GLY A 213 -5.99 -6.83 11.92
CA GLY A 213 -6.15 -8.29 11.98
C GLY A 213 -5.09 -9.03 11.14
N LEU A 214 -4.81 -8.54 9.93
CA LEU A 214 -3.72 -9.07 9.08
C LEU A 214 -2.38 -8.98 9.80
N GLY A 215 -2.04 -7.81 10.35
CA GLY A 215 -0.78 -7.61 11.08
C GLY A 215 -0.62 -8.55 12.27
N TRP A 216 -1.72 -8.82 12.99
CA TRP A 216 -1.75 -9.79 14.09
C TRP A 216 -1.52 -11.23 13.61
N ALA A 217 -2.19 -11.64 12.52
CA ALA A 217 -2.01 -12.97 11.93
C ALA A 217 -0.59 -13.18 11.42
N LEU A 218 -0.04 -12.21 10.70
CA LEU A 218 1.35 -12.24 10.22
C LEU A 218 2.37 -12.34 11.35
N LYS A 219 2.16 -11.56 12.43
CA LYS A 219 3.00 -11.63 13.63
C LYS A 219 2.99 -13.04 14.26
N ARG A 220 1.83 -13.69 14.30
CA ARG A 220 1.74 -15.08 14.85
C ARG A 220 2.47 -16.08 13.98
N THR A 221 2.41 -15.93 12.66
CA THR A 221 3.00 -16.87 11.71
C THR A 221 4.51 -16.66 11.55
N LEU A 222 4.94 -15.39 11.37
CA LEU A 222 6.33 -15.04 11.06
C LEU A 222 7.13 -14.58 12.28
N GLY A 223 6.51 -14.43 13.45
CA GLY A 223 7.15 -13.91 14.66
C GLY A 223 7.47 -12.41 14.61
N GLY A 224 7.02 -11.71 13.59
CA GLY A 224 7.25 -10.27 13.35
C GLY A 224 6.76 -9.86 11.98
N GLN A 225 7.26 -8.70 11.49
CA GLN A 225 6.91 -8.16 10.18
C GLN A 225 8.16 -8.07 9.29
N THR A 226 7.98 -8.03 7.97
CA THR A 226 9.02 -7.79 6.97
C THR A 226 8.64 -6.60 6.08
N GLY A 227 9.53 -6.17 5.19
CA GLY A 227 9.17 -5.20 4.15
C GLY A 227 8.05 -5.70 3.25
N ASP A 228 8.08 -7.00 2.94
CA ASP A 228 7.08 -7.64 2.08
C ASP A 228 5.70 -7.65 2.72
N THR A 229 5.60 -7.93 4.03
CA THR A 229 4.33 -7.83 4.75
C THR A 229 3.77 -6.41 4.79
N LEU A 230 4.62 -5.37 4.75
CA LEU A 230 4.17 -3.98 4.59
C LEU A 230 3.63 -3.75 3.18
N GLY A 231 4.29 -4.28 2.14
CA GLY A 231 3.80 -4.24 0.76
C GLY A 231 2.44 -4.92 0.62
N ALA A 232 2.31 -6.13 1.19
CA ALA A 232 1.04 -6.87 1.22
C ALA A 232 -0.07 -6.07 1.92
N ALA A 233 0.23 -5.44 3.06
CA ALA A 233 -0.74 -4.61 3.79
C ALA A 233 -1.18 -3.38 2.98
N ILE A 234 -0.29 -2.77 2.20
CA ILE A 234 -0.61 -1.63 1.33
C ILE A 234 -1.54 -2.08 0.20
N GLU A 235 -1.19 -3.16 -0.54
CA GLU A 235 -1.99 -3.66 -1.67
C GLU A 235 -3.38 -4.12 -1.24
N LEU A 236 -3.45 -4.88 -0.14
CA LEU A 236 -4.72 -5.32 0.42
C LEU A 236 -5.51 -4.15 1.02
N GLY A 237 -4.85 -3.20 1.67
CA GLY A 237 -5.49 -2.00 2.20
C GLY A 237 -6.15 -1.15 1.13
N GLU A 238 -5.50 -0.97 -0.02
CA GLU A 238 -6.08 -0.29 -1.18
C GLU A 238 -7.32 -1.03 -1.70
N LEU A 239 -7.22 -2.34 -1.92
CA LEU A 239 -8.33 -3.14 -2.42
C LEU A 239 -9.50 -3.17 -1.44
N LEU A 240 -9.24 -3.40 -0.15
CA LEU A 240 -10.28 -3.45 0.89
C LEU A 240 -11.02 -2.12 1.03
N PHE A 241 -10.30 -0.99 0.94
CA PHE A 241 -10.92 0.33 0.95
C PHE A 241 -11.84 0.52 -0.24
N LEU A 242 -11.39 0.18 -1.46
CA LEU A 242 -12.19 0.30 -2.68
C LEU A 242 -13.44 -0.59 -2.63
N LEU A 243 -13.31 -1.83 -2.15
CA LEU A 243 -14.44 -2.74 -1.96
C LEU A 243 -15.45 -2.20 -0.94
N ALA A 244 -14.97 -1.57 0.13
CA ALA A 244 -15.85 -0.99 1.15
C ALA A 244 -16.56 0.29 0.70
N LEU A 245 -16.16 0.91 -0.42
CA LEU A 245 -16.86 2.04 -1.05
C LEU A 245 -18.04 1.60 -1.90
N LEU A 246 -18.03 0.39 -2.47
CA LEU A 246 -19.10 -0.16 -3.30
C LEU A 246 -20.34 -0.52 -2.47
#